data_e4f935736bf080d4bf01371358993655
#
_entry.id   e4f935736bf080d4bf01371358993655
#
_cell.length_a   1.000
_cell.length_b   1.000
_cell.length_c   1.000
_cell.angle_alpha   90.00
_cell.angle_beta   90.00
_cell.angle_gamma   90.00
#
_symmetry.space_group_name_H-M   'P 1'
#
loop_
_entity.id
_entity.type
_entity.pdbx_description
1 polymer ?
#
loop_
_entity_poly.entity_id
_entity_poly.type
_entity_poly.pdbx_seq_one_letter_code
_entity_poly.pdbx_strand_id
1 'polypeptide(L)'
;VHGEEVMIPRWVRGKEWARMEVPWKKEMAMLGLGGSVATPSDGITAEVLVVDDFDELERRAGEAKGKIVLFNAPFTNYGKTVRYRYDGANAAAEAGAVASLIRSVGPYSMNTPHTGGMGYKEGVPKIPHAAITVEDAMMLGRLADRGEPIVLSLYMEAHFEDDVPSRNVVGELRGSEKPEEVVVLGGHIDSWDVGQGAMDDAGGCVAAWQAVKLMKDLGLRPRRTVRVVMWTNEENGLRGGNAYHDAHQDELKNHVLAMESDSGVFKPSGFGFTGSDHAREIIKQIATLLEPIEAGEIAPSGGGADIGPIMREGVPGMGLR
;
A
#
# COMPACT_ATOMS: atom_id res chain seq x y z
N VAL A 1 -18.30 -20.90 2.65
CA VAL A 1 -17.61 -19.66 3.05
C VAL A 1 -17.29 -19.78 4.53
N HIS A 2 -16.07 -19.40 4.93
CA HIS A 2 -15.60 -19.40 6.32
C HIS A 2 -14.60 -18.26 6.54
N GLY A 3 -14.28 -17.99 7.80
CA GLY A 3 -13.21 -17.05 8.17
C GLY A 3 -12.01 -17.79 8.69
N GLU A 4 -10.82 -17.34 8.33
CA GLU A 4 -9.55 -17.78 8.90
C GLU A 4 -9.01 -16.66 9.78
N GLU A 5 -8.83 -16.95 11.08
CA GLU A 5 -8.45 -15.94 12.06
C GLU A 5 -7.02 -15.42 11.82
N VAL A 6 -6.85 -14.11 11.94
CA VAL A 6 -5.57 -13.41 11.78
C VAL A 6 -5.45 -12.36 12.86
N MET A 7 -4.36 -12.38 13.64
CA MET A 7 -4.03 -11.30 14.56
C MET A 7 -3.37 -10.15 13.79
N ILE A 8 -3.94 -8.95 13.93
CA ILE A 8 -3.48 -7.77 13.19
C ILE A 8 -3.06 -6.64 14.14
N PRO A 9 -2.05 -5.82 13.79
CA PRO A 9 -1.70 -4.65 14.56
C PRO A 9 -2.84 -3.62 14.53
N ARG A 10 -3.09 -2.99 15.66
CA ARG A 10 -4.02 -1.89 15.78
C ARG A 10 -3.28 -0.58 15.92
N TRP A 11 -3.16 0.14 14.81
CA TRP A 11 -2.64 1.50 14.78
C TRP A 11 -3.79 2.50 14.84
N VAL A 12 -3.67 3.50 15.69
CA VAL A 12 -4.66 4.56 15.91
C VAL A 12 -4.05 5.89 15.50
N ARG A 13 -4.68 6.59 14.56
CA ARG A 13 -4.25 7.90 14.08
C ARG A 13 -4.41 8.99 15.15
N GLY A 14 -5.55 9.04 15.82
CA GLY A 14 -5.91 10.08 16.75
C GLY A 14 -6.08 11.45 16.09
N LYS A 15 -5.95 12.51 16.87
CA LYS A 15 -5.99 13.90 16.36
C LYS A 15 -4.67 14.27 15.74
N GLU A 16 -4.73 15.02 14.66
CA GLU A 16 -3.53 15.50 13.95
C GLU A 16 -3.79 16.82 13.26
N TRP A 17 -2.78 17.67 13.17
CA TRP A 17 -2.81 18.92 12.44
C TRP A 17 -1.41 19.42 12.13
N ALA A 18 -1.29 20.25 11.10
CA ALA A 18 -0.08 20.98 10.75
C ALA A 18 -0.41 22.46 10.45
N ARG A 19 0.50 23.33 10.85
CA ARG A 19 0.38 24.77 10.58
C ARG A 19 1.75 25.38 10.28
N MET A 20 1.83 26.15 9.23
CA MET A 20 2.96 27.04 8.99
C MET A 20 2.85 28.27 9.91
N GLU A 21 3.90 28.57 10.64
CA GLU A 21 3.99 29.72 11.54
C GLU A 21 4.78 30.88 10.91
N VAL A 22 5.81 30.55 10.12
CA VAL A 22 6.69 31.49 9.43
C VAL A 22 6.82 31.03 7.98
N PRO A 23 6.78 31.95 7.00
CA PRO A 23 6.72 33.41 7.07
C PRO A 23 5.34 34.01 7.35
N TRP A 24 4.27 33.24 7.26
CA TRP A 24 2.90 33.63 7.66
C TRP A 24 2.13 32.44 8.19
N LYS A 25 1.10 32.69 8.97
CA LYS A 25 0.24 31.62 9.50
C LYS A 25 -0.63 31.01 8.42
N LYS A 26 -0.57 29.69 8.23
CA LYS A 26 -1.40 28.93 7.29
C LYS A 26 -1.66 27.53 7.85
N GLU A 27 -2.93 27.18 8.03
CA GLU A 27 -3.32 25.78 8.25
C GLU A 27 -3.00 24.94 7.01
N MET A 28 -2.46 23.76 7.22
CA MET A 28 -2.02 22.86 6.17
C MET A 28 -2.75 21.53 6.29
N ALA A 29 -3.24 21.02 5.17
CA ALA A 29 -3.75 19.65 5.16
C ALA A 29 -2.58 18.68 5.34
N MET A 30 -2.67 17.87 6.39
CA MET A 30 -1.68 16.88 6.75
C MET A 30 -2.37 15.54 7.04
N LEU A 31 -1.69 14.46 6.77
CA LEU A 31 -2.13 13.11 7.09
C LEU A 31 -0.95 12.30 7.63
N GLY A 32 -1.03 11.90 8.90
CA GLY A 32 -0.06 11.01 9.52
C GLY A 32 0.02 9.68 8.76
N LEU A 33 1.20 9.17 8.54
CA LEU A 33 1.40 7.91 7.81
C LEU A 33 1.20 6.71 8.74
N GLY A 34 0.59 5.64 8.21
CA GLY A 34 0.27 4.44 8.96
C GLY A 34 1.52 3.79 9.56
N GLY A 35 1.49 3.58 10.87
CA GLY A 35 2.65 3.12 11.63
C GLY A 35 3.50 4.25 12.25
N SER A 36 3.21 5.52 11.96
CA SER A 36 3.89 6.67 12.57
C SER A 36 3.63 6.74 14.09
N VAL A 37 4.53 7.43 14.78
CA VAL A 37 4.41 7.71 16.22
C VAL A 37 3.86 9.12 16.47
N ALA A 38 3.38 9.36 17.71
CA ALA A 38 2.91 10.67 18.16
C ALA A 38 4.04 11.72 18.24
N THR A 39 3.63 12.97 18.20
CA THR A 39 4.45 14.08 18.72
C THR A 39 4.45 14.08 20.26
N PRO A 40 5.34 14.84 20.93
CA PRO A 40 5.12 15.25 22.31
C PRO A 40 3.74 15.90 22.51
N SER A 41 3.22 15.90 23.74
CA SER A 41 1.87 16.39 24.07
C SER A 41 1.60 17.85 23.71
N ASP A 42 2.64 18.66 23.63
CA ASP A 42 2.61 20.08 23.23
C ASP A 42 2.92 20.28 21.72
N GLY A 43 3.08 19.19 20.99
CA GLY A 43 3.43 19.19 19.57
C GLY A 43 4.92 19.43 19.32
N ILE A 44 5.24 19.65 18.04
CA ILE A 44 6.60 20.01 17.59
C ILE A 44 6.50 21.33 16.81
N THR A 45 7.28 22.33 17.21
CA THR A 45 7.48 23.56 16.43
C THR A 45 8.95 23.69 16.11
N ALA A 46 9.30 23.64 14.82
CA ALA A 46 10.67 23.68 14.38
C ALA A 46 10.82 24.29 12.97
N GLU A 47 12.05 24.71 12.65
CA GLU A 47 12.43 25.07 11.29
C GLU A 47 12.31 23.86 10.35
N VAL A 48 12.06 24.14 9.08
CA VAL A 48 11.97 23.12 8.03
C VAL A 48 13.23 23.10 7.17
N LEU A 49 13.80 21.91 7.02
CA LEU A 49 14.79 21.62 5.99
C LEU A 49 14.08 20.96 4.82
N VAL A 50 13.97 21.63 3.70
CA VAL A 50 13.41 21.06 2.46
C VAL A 50 14.53 20.42 1.68
N VAL A 51 14.30 19.17 1.22
CA VAL A 51 15.19 18.38 0.37
C VAL A 51 14.42 17.68 -0.73
N ASP A 52 15.02 17.50 -1.90
CA ASP A 52 14.38 16.83 -3.03
C ASP A 52 14.51 15.30 -2.95
N ASP A 53 15.59 14.78 -2.33
CA ASP A 53 15.87 13.36 -2.26
C ASP A 53 16.75 12.98 -1.05
N PHE A 54 17.01 11.67 -0.89
CA PHE A 54 17.85 11.15 0.17
C PHE A 54 19.31 11.58 0.03
N ASP A 55 19.81 11.69 -1.19
CA ASP A 55 21.21 12.08 -1.44
C ASP A 55 21.42 13.54 -1.06
N GLU A 56 20.43 14.41 -1.27
CA GLU A 56 20.48 15.79 -0.79
C GLU A 56 20.46 15.86 0.74
N LEU A 57 19.58 15.06 1.38
CA LEU A 57 19.55 14.99 2.85
C LEU A 57 20.91 14.54 3.41
N GLU A 58 21.54 13.54 2.80
CA GLU A 58 22.88 13.07 3.22
C GLU A 58 23.92 14.18 3.12
N ARG A 59 23.95 14.89 2.00
CA ARG A 59 24.88 16.05 1.82
C ARG A 59 24.64 17.16 2.83
N ARG A 60 23.41 17.34 3.29
CA ARG A 60 22.96 18.41 4.19
C ARG A 60 22.62 17.92 5.59
N ALA A 61 23.06 16.71 5.98
CA ALA A 61 22.68 16.08 7.25
C ALA A 61 22.97 16.96 8.48
N GLY A 62 24.08 17.73 8.44
CA GLY A 62 24.43 18.68 9.49
C GLY A 62 23.41 19.80 9.73
N GLU A 63 22.55 20.10 8.75
CA GLU A 63 21.51 21.12 8.85
C GLU A 63 20.19 20.55 9.43
N ALA A 64 20.00 19.21 9.44
CA ALA A 64 18.75 18.56 9.81
C ALA A 64 18.49 18.48 11.32
N LYS A 65 19.56 18.60 12.13
CA LYS A 65 19.47 18.42 13.58
C LYS A 65 18.46 19.38 14.21
N GLY A 66 17.44 18.81 14.87
CA GLY A 66 16.40 19.57 15.57
C GLY A 66 15.37 20.20 14.63
N LYS A 67 15.41 19.93 13.33
CA LYS A 67 14.48 20.44 12.33
C LYS A 67 13.44 19.41 11.91
N ILE A 68 12.42 19.87 11.20
CA ILE A 68 11.49 19.03 10.43
C ILE A 68 12.09 18.88 9.03
N VAL A 69 12.31 17.65 8.58
CA VAL A 69 12.76 17.38 7.19
C VAL A 69 11.55 17.19 6.32
N LEU A 70 11.44 17.96 5.23
CA LEU A 70 10.45 17.79 4.18
C LEU A 70 11.10 17.22 2.92
N PHE A 71 10.74 15.99 2.54
CA PHE A 71 11.06 15.43 1.22
C PHE A 71 10.08 15.96 0.18
N ASN A 72 10.52 16.92 -0.63
CA ASN A 72 9.73 17.54 -1.71
C ASN A 72 9.93 16.81 -3.05
N ALA A 73 10.14 15.49 -3.02
CA ALA A 73 10.42 14.67 -4.19
C ALA A 73 9.29 14.74 -5.24
N PRO A 74 9.57 15.16 -6.49
CA PRO A 74 8.57 15.18 -7.54
C PRO A 74 8.05 13.77 -7.87
N PHE A 75 6.75 13.63 -8.08
CA PHE A 75 6.17 12.37 -8.51
C PHE A 75 6.62 12.02 -9.93
N THR A 76 7.23 10.85 -10.11
CA THR A 76 7.60 10.29 -11.42
C THR A 76 6.81 9.04 -11.73
N ASN A 77 6.77 8.10 -10.79
CA ASN A 77 5.88 6.95 -10.74
C ASN A 77 5.81 6.47 -9.28
N TYR A 78 4.81 5.67 -8.98
CA TYR A 78 4.56 5.20 -7.61
C TYR A 78 5.78 4.49 -7.01
N GLY A 79 6.30 3.47 -7.69
CA GLY A 79 7.41 2.65 -7.18
C GLY A 79 8.70 3.41 -6.86
N LYS A 80 8.98 4.52 -7.56
CA LYS A 80 10.14 5.38 -7.27
C LYS A 80 9.87 6.39 -6.16
N THR A 81 8.63 6.90 -6.08
CA THR A 81 8.31 8.00 -5.15
C THR A 81 7.89 7.48 -3.78
N VAL A 82 7.26 6.30 -3.69
CA VAL A 82 6.78 5.70 -2.44
C VAL A 82 7.88 5.47 -1.39
N ARG A 83 9.14 5.32 -1.82
CA ARG A 83 10.29 5.14 -0.91
C ARG A 83 10.44 6.28 0.11
N TYR A 84 10.11 7.51 -0.26
CA TYR A 84 10.16 8.66 0.66
C TYR A 84 9.10 8.55 1.75
N ARG A 85 7.94 7.97 1.42
CA ARG A 85 6.90 7.64 2.40
C ARG A 85 7.37 6.53 3.34
N TYR A 86 7.94 5.46 2.81
CA TYR A 86 8.30 4.29 3.60
C TYR A 86 9.54 4.52 4.47
N ASP A 87 10.59 5.12 3.93
CA ASP A 87 11.90 5.25 4.56
C ASP A 87 12.24 6.67 5.06
N GLY A 88 11.42 7.67 4.72
CA GLY A 88 11.76 9.08 4.97
C GLY A 88 11.98 9.40 6.44
N ALA A 89 11.17 8.84 7.34
CA ALA A 89 11.36 9.03 8.79
C ALA A 89 12.70 8.48 9.28
N ASN A 90 13.14 7.34 8.77
CA ASN A 90 14.41 6.72 9.15
C ASN A 90 15.59 7.62 8.74
N ALA A 91 15.62 8.03 7.47
CA ALA A 91 16.68 8.89 6.96
C ALA A 91 16.73 10.24 7.67
N ALA A 92 15.58 10.84 7.95
CA ALA A 92 15.50 12.10 8.68
C ALA A 92 15.97 11.95 10.14
N ALA A 93 15.58 10.85 10.82
CA ALA A 93 16.00 10.58 12.19
C ALA A 93 17.52 10.32 12.30
N GLU A 94 18.10 9.59 11.36
CA GLU A 94 19.54 9.36 11.26
C GLU A 94 20.32 10.69 11.12
N ALA A 95 19.73 11.68 10.44
CA ALA A 95 20.26 13.03 10.31
C ALA A 95 19.95 13.93 11.54
N GLY A 96 19.25 13.42 12.57
CA GLY A 96 18.92 14.15 13.80
C GLY A 96 17.69 15.04 13.72
N ALA A 97 16.83 14.86 12.74
CA ALA A 97 15.55 15.57 12.64
C ALA A 97 14.58 15.16 13.77
N VAL A 98 13.65 16.05 14.11
CA VAL A 98 12.62 15.82 15.15
C VAL A 98 11.29 15.35 14.57
N ALA A 99 11.03 15.55 13.29
CA ALA A 99 9.92 15.03 12.53
C ALA A 99 10.28 14.98 11.04
N SER A 100 9.53 14.21 10.29
CA SER A 100 9.65 14.12 8.83
C SER A 100 8.32 14.35 8.15
N LEU A 101 8.33 15.05 7.04
CA LEU A 101 7.20 15.26 6.16
C LEU A 101 7.55 14.80 4.75
N ILE A 102 6.53 14.35 4.02
CA ILE A 102 6.65 14.08 2.58
C ILE A 102 5.67 14.89 1.77
N ARG A 103 6.07 15.27 0.58
CA ARG A 103 5.15 15.60 -0.49
C ARG A 103 4.35 14.36 -0.83
N SER A 104 3.03 14.45 -0.85
CA SER A 104 2.14 13.34 -1.19
C SER A 104 2.59 12.58 -2.43
N VAL A 105 2.49 11.23 -2.38
CA VAL A 105 2.90 10.33 -3.46
C VAL A 105 1.85 10.34 -4.57
N GLY A 106 1.88 11.37 -5.39
CA GLY A 106 0.93 11.57 -6.49
C GLY A 106 1.28 12.83 -7.29
N PRO A 107 0.70 13.00 -8.48
CA PRO A 107 0.98 14.16 -9.33
C PRO A 107 0.37 15.46 -8.80
N TYR A 108 -0.69 15.38 -8.02
CA TYR A 108 -1.41 16.50 -7.38
C TYR A 108 -2.20 15.98 -6.18
N SER A 109 -2.61 16.84 -5.28
CA SER A 109 -3.37 16.47 -4.08
C SER A 109 -4.77 17.07 -4.00
N MET A 110 -5.00 18.25 -4.58
CA MET A 110 -6.27 18.99 -4.47
C MET A 110 -6.73 19.13 -3.01
N ASN A 111 -5.80 19.49 -2.13
CA ASN A 111 -5.97 19.63 -0.68
C ASN A 111 -6.24 18.29 0.07
N THR A 112 -5.98 17.14 -0.55
CA THR A 112 -6.11 15.83 0.07
C THR A 112 -4.75 15.12 0.05
N PRO A 113 -4.03 14.99 1.18
CA PRO A 113 -2.78 14.25 1.23
C PRO A 113 -3.00 12.76 0.92
N HIS A 114 -2.03 12.14 0.27
CA HIS A 114 -2.04 10.72 -0.02
C HIS A 114 -1.64 9.92 1.23
N THR A 115 -2.46 8.93 1.61
CA THR A 115 -2.19 8.04 2.73
C THR A 115 -1.23 6.90 2.37
N GLY A 116 -0.93 6.06 3.33
CA GLY A 116 -0.19 4.80 3.17
C GLY A 116 0.71 4.49 4.36
N GLY A 117 1.22 3.26 4.40
CA GLY A 117 2.10 2.77 5.46
C GLY A 117 3.53 3.29 5.36
N MET A 118 4.20 3.29 6.51
CA MET A 118 5.64 3.53 6.65
C MET A 118 6.26 2.49 7.58
N GLY A 119 7.59 2.37 7.57
CA GLY A 119 8.31 1.45 8.45
C GLY A 119 9.42 2.12 9.24
N TYR A 120 9.61 1.73 10.50
CA TYR A 120 10.77 2.13 11.30
C TYR A 120 11.84 1.04 11.28
N LYS A 121 13.10 1.45 11.13
CA LYS A 121 14.25 0.55 11.24
C LYS A 121 14.62 0.36 12.70
N GLU A 122 15.03 -0.85 13.06
CA GLU A 122 15.57 -1.15 14.38
C GLU A 122 16.84 -0.32 14.63
N GLY A 123 16.96 0.20 15.85
CA GLY A 123 18.10 1.03 16.25
C GLY A 123 18.06 2.50 15.80
N VAL A 124 17.09 2.88 14.96
CA VAL A 124 16.87 4.29 14.56
C VAL A 124 15.80 4.92 15.44
N PRO A 125 16.00 6.16 15.95
CA PRO A 125 14.97 6.85 16.71
C PRO A 125 13.66 6.98 15.90
N LYS A 126 12.53 6.67 16.53
CA LYS A 126 11.22 6.86 15.90
C LYS A 126 10.83 8.33 16.02
N ILE A 127 10.59 8.98 14.91
CA ILE A 127 10.10 10.36 14.83
C ILE A 127 8.74 10.40 14.10
N PRO A 128 7.86 11.38 14.38
CA PRO A 128 6.61 11.54 13.64
C PRO A 128 6.84 11.72 12.14
N HIS A 129 5.98 11.06 11.35
CA HIS A 129 6.06 11.11 9.89
C HIS A 129 4.68 11.28 9.27
N ALA A 130 4.53 12.27 8.39
CA ALA A 130 3.25 12.60 7.79
C ALA A 130 3.40 13.05 6.33
N ALA A 131 2.32 12.91 5.56
CA ALA A 131 2.20 13.50 4.24
C ALA A 131 1.52 14.87 4.31
N ILE A 132 2.01 15.81 3.53
CA ILE A 132 1.33 17.08 3.23
C ILE A 132 0.95 17.11 1.75
N THR A 133 0.11 18.06 1.36
CA THR A 133 -0.31 18.16 -0.05
C THR A 133 0.87 18.44 -0.98
N VAL A 134 0.74 18.02 -2.24
CA VAL A 134 1.72 18.37 -3.29
C VAL A 134 1.88 19.87 -3.41
N GLU A 135 0.75 20.61 -3.34
CA GLU A 135 0.69 22.05 -3.50
C GLU A 135 1.42 22.78 -2.36
N ASP A 136 1.22 22.33 -1.12
CA ASP A 136 1.89 22.91 0.05
C ASP A 136 3.39 22.55 0.06
N ALA A 137 3.77 21.32 -0.26
CA ALA A 137 5.18 20.94 -0.38
C ALA A 137 5.92 21.78 -1.44
N MET A 138 5.29 21.98 -2.60
CA MET A 138 5.84 22.86 -3.64
C MET A 138 5.91 24.34 -3.20
N MET A 139 4.96 24.82 -2.41
CA MET A 139 5.02 26.17 -1.84
C MET A 139 6.21 26.29 -0.88
N LEU A 140 6.39 25.34 0.03
CA LEU A 140 7.52 25.31 0.96
C LEU A 140 8.86 25.21 0.22
N GLY A 141 8.94 24.40 -0.84
CA GLY A 141 10.10 24.34 -1.72
C GLY A 141 10.47 25.70 -2.30
N ARG A 142 9.50 26.42 -2.88
CA ARG A 142 9.76 27.77 -3.42
C ARG A 142 10.17 28.80 -2.36
N LEU A 143 9.70 28.67 -1.12
CA LEU A 143 10.18 29.52 0.00
C LEU A 143 11.61 29.19 0.34
N ALA A 144 11.96 27.91 0.45
CA ALA A 144 13.32 27.46 0.72
C ALA A 144 14.31 27.93 -0.37
N ASP A 145 13.94 27.84 -1.64
CA ASP A 145 14.75 28.30 -2.80
C ASP A 145 15.04 29.82 -2.74
N ARG A 146 14.17 30.60 -2.10
CA ARG A 146 14.36 32.04 -1.89
C ARG A 146 15.16 32.36 -0.62
N GLY A 147 15.53 31.34 0.16
CA GLY A 147 16.18 31.54 1.44
C GLY A 147 15.25 32.09 2.54
N GLU A 148 13.93 31.99 2.37
CA GLU A 148 12.96 32.41 3.36
C GLU A 148 12.94 31.41 4.54
N PRO A 149 12.94 31.88 5.79
CA PRO A 149 12.82 30.99 6.93
C PRO A 149 11.42 30.35 6.95
N ILE A 150 11.39 29.03 7.21
CA ILE A 150 10.15 28.26 7.30
C ILE A 150 10.07 27.61 8.67
N VAL A 151 8.97 27.86 9.40
CA VAL A 151 8.70 27.20 10.69
C VAL A 151 7.33 26.57 10.60
N LEU A 152 7.27 25.26 10.95
CA LEU A 152 6.01 24.53 11.06
C LEU A 152 5.75 24.09 12.50
N SER A 153 4.49 24.05 12.88
CA SER A 153 3.98 23.36 14.06
C SER A 153 3.22 22.11 13.64
N LEU A 154 3.52 20.99 14.27
CA LEU A 154 2.89 19.67 14.03
C LEU A 154 2.35 19.10 15.33
N TYR A 155 1.19 18.45 15.26
CA TYR A 155 0.63 17.66 16.34
C TYR A 155 0.08 16.33 15.79
N MET A 156 0.40 15.23 16.43
CA MET A 156 -0.07 13.89 16.07
C MET A 156 -0.24 13.05 17.33
N GLU A 157 -1.36 12.31 17.43
CA GLU A 157 -1.63 11.36 18.54
C GLU A 157 -1.35 9.91 18.14
N ALA A 158 -0.81 9.67 16.97
CA ALA A 158 -0.63 8.37 16.37
C ALA A 158 0.11 7.36 17.28
N HIS A 159 -0.47 6.19 17.50
CA HIS A 159 0.12 5.16 18.34
C HIS A 159 -0.40 3.77 17.98
N PHE A 160 0.29 2.74 18.46
CA PHE A 160 -0.19 1.36 18.41
C PHE A 160 -0.88 1.00 19.74
N GLU A 161 -1.94 0.24 19.63
CA GLU A 161 -2.58 -0.50 20.72
C GLU A 161 -2.21 -1.99 20.61
N ASP A 162 -2.78 -2.83 21.50
CA ASP A 162 -2.60 -4.28 21.44
C ASP A 162 -3.20 -4.83 20.13
N ASP A 163 -2.57 -5.87 19.59
CA ASP A 163 -3.05 -6.57 18.40
C ASP A 163 -4.48 -7.09 18.63
N VAL A 164 -5.29 -7.07 17.59
CA VAL A 164 -6.70 -7.50 17.64
C VAL A 164 -6.98 -8.61 16.63
N PRO A 165 -7.96 -9.49 16.91
CA PRO A 165 -8.36 -10.52 15.98
C PRO A 165 -9.13 -9.93 14.78
N SER A 166 -8.75 -10.33 13.59
CA SER A 166 -9.44 -10.13 12.33
C SER A 166 -9.55 -11.48 11.60
N ARG A 167 -9.88 -11.49 10.34
CA ARG A 167 -9.95 -12.74 9.56
C ARG A 167 -9.85 -12.51 8.06
N ASN A 168 -9.20 -13.43 7.35
CA ASN A 168 -9.42 -13.61 5.94
C ASN A 168 -10.81 -14.22 5.72
N VAL A 169 -11.50 -13.83 4.65
CA VAL A 169 -12.77 -14.45 4.26
C VAL A 169 -12.52 -15.35 3.07
N VAL A 170 -12.77 -16.64 3.23
CA VAL A 170 -12.51 -17.66 2.23
C VAL A 170 -13.80 -18.28 1.71
N GLY A 171 -13.94 -18.35 0.40
CA GLY A 171 -15.05 -19.03 -0.28
C GLY A 171 -14.58 -19.91 -1.42
N GLU A 172 -15.22 -21.06 -1.64
CA GLU A 172 -14.79 -22.01 -2.67
C GLU A 172 -15.94 -22.47 -3.56
N LEU A 173 -15.62 -22.64 -4.84
CA LEU A 173 -16.34 -23.47 -5.77
C LEU A 173 -15.48 -24.72 -6.03
N ARG A 174 -15.86 -25.83 -5.40
CA ARG A 174 -15.08 -27.07 -5.41
C ARG A 174 -14.98 -27.67 -6.83
N GLY A 175 -13.78 -28.08 -7.18
CA GLY A 175 -13.47 -28.73 -8.45
C GLY A 175 -14.21 -30.05 -8.66
N SER A 176 -14.56 -30.33 -9.91
CA SER A 176 -15.32 -31.56 -10.29
C SER A 176 -14.45 -32.77 -10.58
N GLU A 177 -13.18 -32.54 -10.98
CA GLU A 177 -12.26 -33.61 -11.39
C GLU A 177 -10.99 -33.65 -10.54
N LYS A 178 -10.46 -32.48 -10.18
CA LYS A 178 -9.21 -32.28 -9.44
C LYS A 178 -9.45 -31.28 -8.30
N PRO A 179 -10.26 -31.64 -7.31
CA PRO A 179 -10.65 -30.73 -6.24
C PRO A 179 -9.48 -30.31 -5.31
N GLU A 180 -8.38 -31.05 -5.34
CA GLU A 180 -7.15 -30.75 -4.61
C GLU A 180 -6.28 -29.67 -5.29
N GLU A 181 -6.41 -29.47 -6.62
CA GLU A 181 -5.73 -28.40 -7.34
C GLU A 181 -6.52 -27.09 -7.19
N VAL A 182 -5.86 -26.02 -6.77
CA VAL A 182 -6.52 -24.75 -6.40
C VAL A 182 -6.08 -23.61 -7.31
N VAL A 183 -7.06 -22.83 -7.77
CA VAL A 183 -6.86 -21.50 -8.36
C VAL A 183 -7.37 -20.48 -7.34
N VAL A 184 -6.49 -19.62 -6.85
CA VAL A 184 -6.83 -18.57 -5.88
C VAL A 184 -7.11 -17.27 -6.62
N LEU A 185 -8.20 -16.60 -6.25
CA LEU A 185 -8.58 -15.27 -6.71
C LEU A 185 -8.80 -14.38 -5.48
N GLY A 186 -8.40 -13.13 -5.49
CA GLY A 186 -8.68 -12.28 -4.34
C GLY A 186 -8.36 -10.81 -4.52
N GLY A 187 -8.52 -10.13 -3.43
CA GLY A 187 -8.18 -8.76 -3.14
C GLY A 187 -8.20 -8.57 -1.63
N HIS A 188 -7.84 -7.40 -1.11
CA HIS A 188 -7.86 -7.18 0.32
C HIS A 188 -9.16 -6.50 0.79
N ILE A 189 -9.63 -6.89 1.99
CA ILE A 189 -10.92 -6.43 2.52
C ILE A 189 -10.80 -5.24 3.46
N ASP A 190 -9.59 -4.93 3.91
CA ASP A 190 -9.30 -3.73 4.71
C ASP A 190 -9.07 -2.51 3.81
N SER A 191 -9.05 -1.35 4.43
CA SER A 191 -8.73 -0.07 3.81
C SER A 191 -8.17 0.89 4.83
N TRP A 192 -7.56 1.99 4.37
CA TRP A 192 -7.18 3.08 5.26
C TRP A 192 -8.40 3.72 5.92
N ASP A 193 -8.22 4.12 7.18
CA ASP A 193 -9.23 4.77 8.04
C ASP A 193 -9.79 6.09 7.47
N VAL A 194 -9.12 6.68 6.52
CA VAL A 194 -9.51 7.95 5.87
C VAL A 194 -10.35 7.76 4.62
N GLY A 195 -10.64 6.52 4.23
CA GLY A 195 -11.42 6.16 3.04
C GLY A 195 -12.52 5.14 3.32
N GLN A 196 -13.26 4.78 2.27
CA GLN A 196 -14.32 3.77 2.29
C GLN A 196 -13.86 2.44 1.68
N GLY A 197 -12.62 2.37 1.17
CA GLY A 197 -12.08 1.18 0.53
C GLY A 197 -12.80 0.74 -0.75
N ALA A 198 -13.57 1.61 -1.41
CA ALA A 198 -14.38 1.21 -2.56
C ALA A 198 -13.56 0.81 -3.78
N MET A 199 -12.43 1.47 -4.01
CA MET A 199 -11.50 1.17 -5.11
C MET A 199 -10.30 0.36 -4.63
N ASP A 200 -9.85 0.59 -3.42
CA ASP A 200 -8.70 0.02 -2.76
C ASP A 200 -9.16 -0.57 -1.41
N ASP A 201 -9.58 -1.90 -1.31
CA ASP A 201 -9.69 -2.78 -2.49
C ASP A 201 -11.01 -3.58 -2.48
N ALA A 202 -12.14 -2.99 -2.05
CA ALA A 202 -13.44 -3.65 -2.18
C ALA A 202 -13.77 -4.00 -3.64
N GLY A 203 -13.27 -3.21 -4.60
CA GLY A 203 -13.44 -3.45 -6.03
C GLY A 203 -12.82 -4.78 -6.47
N GLY A 204 -11.60 -5.09 -6.07
CA GLY A 204 -10.94 -6.36 -6.34
C GLY A 204 -11.61 -7.53 -5.63
N CYS A 205 -11.96 -7.37 -4.35
CA CYS A 205 -12.76 -8.36 -3.62
C CYS A 205 -14.05 -8.72 -4.35
N VAL A 206 -14.82 -7.71 -4.81
CA VAL A 206 -16.09 -7.92 -5.53
C VAL A 206 -15.85 -8.54 -6.88
N ALA A 207 -14.82 -8.16 -7.62
CA ALA A 207 -14.47 -8.75 -8.91
C ALA A 207 -14.16 -10.25 -8.77
N ALA A 208 -13.33 -10.63 -7.79
CA ALA A 208 -13.00 -12.03 -7.51
C ALA A 208 -14.23 -12.84 -7.08
N TRP A 209 -15.04 -12.32 -6.16
CA TRP A 209 -16.26 -12.97 -5.71
C TRP A 209 -17.28 -13.12 -6.85
N GLN A 210 -17.51 -12.06 -7.63
CA GLN A 210 -18.48 -12.08 -8.72
C GLN A 210 -18.06 -13.06 -9.82
N ALA A 211 -16.79 -13.24 -10.09
CA ALA A 211 -16.31 -14.25 -11.04
C ALA A 211 -16.74 -15.65 -10.62
N VAL A 212 -16.55 -16.03 -9.35
CA VAL A 212 -16.95 -17.34 -8.83
C VAL A 212 -18.47 -17.49 -8.74
N LYS A 213 -19.16 -16.41 -8.32
CA LYS A 213 -20.63 -16.38 -8.31
C LYS A 213 -21.19 -16.61 -9.72
N LEU A 214 -20.64 -15.95 -10.73
CA LEU A 214 -21.07 -16.10 -12.12
C LEU A 214 -20.84 -17.53 -12.63
N MET A 215 -19.72 -18.16 -12.33
CA MET A 215 -19.48 -19.57 -12.64
C MET A 215 -20.58 -20.45 -12.06
N LYS A 216 -20.95 -20.23 -10.80
CA LYS A 216 -22.01 -21.00 -10.11
C LYS A 216 -23.39 -20.74 -10.75
N ASP A 217 -23.75 -19.50 -11.01
CA ASP A 217 -25.06 -19.11 -11.57
C ASP A 217 -25.25 -19.65 -12.98
N LEU A 218 -24.17 -19.73 -13.77
CA LEU A 218 -24.19 -20.33 -15.12
C LEU A 218 -24.10 -21.85 -15.10
N GLY A 219 -24.05 -22.49 -13.92
CA GLY A 219 -23.94 -23.95 -13.81
C GLY A 219 -22.57 -24.49 -14.27
N LEU A 220 -21.56 -23.65 -14.39
CA LEU A 220 -20.21 -24.07 -14.77
C LEU A 220 -19.59 -24.89 -13.63
N ARG A 221 -18.93 -25.97 -14.01
CA ARG A 221 -18.25 -26.87 -13.08
C ARG A 221 -16.76 -26.89 -13.40
N PRO A 222 -15.97 -26.03 -12.78
CA PRO A 222 -14.53 -26.02 -13.03
C PRO A 222 -13.92 -27.38 -12.64
N ARG A 223 -12.89 -27.78 -13.37
CA ARG A 223 -12.18 -29.05 -13.07
C ARG A 223 -11.45 -28.96 -11.74
N ARG A 224 -10.86 -27.78 -11.45
CA ARG A 224 -10.13 -27.44 -10.23
C ARG A 224 -10.96 -26.63 -9.28
N THR A 225 -10.63 -26.64 -8.02
CA THR A 225 -11.23 -25.74 -7.03
C THR A 225 -10.86 -24.29 -7.38
N VAL A 226 -11.85 -23.41 -7.40
CA VAL A 226 -11.63 -21.96 -7.47
C VAL A 226 -11.94 -21.38 -6.10
N ARG A 227 -10.94 -20.81 -5.47
CA ARG A 227 -10.99 -20.26 -4.13
C ARG A 227 -10.93 -18.73 -4.21
N VAL A 228 -11.89 -18.05 -3.61
CA VAL A 228 -11.80 -16.61 -3.37
C VAL A 228 -11.28 -16.38 -1.96
N VAL A 229 -10.30 -15.50 -1.84
CA VAL A 229 -9.78 -15.03 -0.55
C VAL A 229 -9.89 -13.51 -0.54
N MET A 230 -10.51 -12.97 0.51
CA MET A 230 -10.49 -11.55 0.82
C MET A 230 -9.55 -11.40 2.00
N TRP A 231 -8.33 -10.95 1.73
CA TRP A 231 -7.28 -10.84 2.75
C TRP A 231 -7.52 -9.65 3.66
N THR A 232 -7.12 -9.77 4.92
CA THR A 232 -7.21 -8.69 5.89
C THR A 232 -5.84 -8.09 6.14
N ASN A 233 -5.80 -6.78 6.46
CA ASN A 233 -4.61 -6.07 6.88
C ASN A 233 -3.46 -6.05 5.83
N GLU A 234 -3.82 -5.88 4.56
CA GLU A 234 -2.85 -5.63 3.49
C GLU A 234 -2.11 -4.33 3.79
N GLU A 235 -2.85 -3.23 3.98
CA GLU A 235 -2.41 -1.86 4.14
C GLU A 235 -1.43 -1.65 5.31
N ASN A 236 -1.55 -2.44 6.36
CA ASN A 236 -0.78 -2.29 7.60
C ASN A 236 0.10 -3.50 7.91
N GLY A 237 0.57 -4.23 6.89
CA GLY A 237 1.63 -5.22 7.06
C GLY A 237 1.37 -6.61 6.51
N LEU A 238 0.44 -6.78 5.57
CA LEU A 238 0.22 -8.05 4.83
C LEU A 238 -0.07 -9.25 5.75
N ARG A 239 -0.73 -9.02 6.90
CA ARG A 239 -0.96 -10.09 7.88
C ARG A 239 -1.85 -11.19 7.32
N GLY A 240 -2.87 -10.82 6.51
CA GLY A 240 -3.77 -11.77 5.87
C GLY A 240 -3.07 -12.67 4.87
N GLY A 241 -2.29 -12.11 3.95
CA GLY A 241 -1.51 -12.85 2.97
C GLY A 241 -0.48 -13.79 3.61
N ASN A 242 0.24 -13.32 4.64
CA ASN A 242 1.18 -14.14 5.39
C ASN A 242 0.48 -15.26 6.16
N ALA A 243 -0.63 -14.99 6.85
CA ALA A 243 -1.40 -16.01 7.58
C ALA A 243 -1.97 -17.07 6.64
N TYR A 244 -2.44 -16.67 5.45
CA TYR A 244 -2.89 -17.62 4.43
C TYR A 244 -1.73 -18.54 3.99
N HIS A 245 -0.55 -17.98 3.69
CA HIS A 245 0.64 -18.75 3.37
C HIS A 245 0.94 -19.79 4.47
N ASP A 246 0.98 -19.36 5.74
CA ASP A 246 1.36 -20.23 6.86
C ASP A 246 0.33 -21.34 7.11
N ALA A 247 -0.97 -21.02 6.97
CA ALA A 247 -2.05 -22.00 7.18
C ALA A 247 -2.14 -23.04 6.05
N HIS A 248 -1.69 -22.70 4.85
CA HIS A 248 -1.85 -23.52 3.65
C HIS A 248 -0.55 -24.12 3.10
N GLN A 249 0.57 -24.05 3.84
CA GLN A 249 1.90 -24.52 3.41
C GLN A 249 1.89 -25.92 2.80
N ASP A 250 1.17 -26.85 3.41
CA ASP A 250 1.13 -28.27 2.96
C ASP A 250 0.44 -28.45 1.60
N GLU A 251 -0.46 -27.54 1.24
CA GLU A 251 -1.21 -27.57 -0.02
C GLU A 251 -0.71 -26.61 -1.10
N LEU A 252 0.26 -25.70 -0.81
CA LEU A 252 0.78 -24.75 -1.79
C LEU A 252 1.29 -25.39 -3.08
N LYS A 253 1.85 -26.59 -2.99
CA LYS A 253 2.23 -27.40 -4.18
C LYS A 253 1.09 -27.70 -5.14
N ASN A 254 -0.15 -27.61 -4.67
CA ASN A 254 -1.37 -27.82 -5.44
C ASN A 254 -2.00 -26.49 -5.91
N HIS A 255 -1.47 -25.35 -5.50
CA HIS A 255 -1.90 -24.05 -6.00
C HIS A 255 -1.33 -23.85 -7.41
N VAL A 256 -2.19 -23.91 -8.41
CA VAL A 256 -1.79 -23.85 -9.83
C VAL A 256 -1.71 -22.42 -10.35
N LEU A 257 -2.39 -21.49 -9.69
CA LEU A 257 -2.39 -20.07 -10.01
C LEU A 257 -2.93 -19.29 -8.82
N ALA A 258 -2.33 -18.13 -8.54
CA ALA A 258 -2.90 -17.12 -7.66
C ALA A 258 -3.09 -15.83 -8.45
N MET A 259 -4.23 -15.16 -8.25
CA MET A 259 -4.57 -13.90 -8.92
C MET A 259 -5.06 -12.89 -7.89
N GLU A 260 -4.52 -11.69 -7.96
CA GLU A 260 -4.96 -10.56 -7.14
C GLU A 260 -5.41 -9.41 -8.02
N SER A 261 -6.46 -8.72 -7.56
CA SER A 261 -6.98 -7.52 -8.19
C SER A 261 -6.91 -6.39 -7.18
N ASP A 262 -5.90 -5.55 -7.31
CA ASP A 262 -5.60 -4.42 -6.39
C ASP A 262 -5.05 -3.23 -7.21
N SER A 263 -5.70 -2.94 -8.34
CA SER A 263 -5.31 -1.83 -9.23
C SER A 263 -6.47 -0.87 -9.49
N GLY A 264 -7.51 -0.94 -8.65
CA GLY A 264 -8.73 -0.14 -8.77
C GLY A 264 -9.75 -0.73 -9.75
N VAL A 265 -10.84 0.01 -9.96
CA VAL A 265 -12.04 -0.45 -10.68
C VAL A 265 -12.19 0.21 -12.05
N PHE A 266 -11.11 0.36 -12.77
CA PHE A 266 -11.09 0.94 -14.11
C PHE A 266 -11.33 -0.10 -15.20
N LYS A 267 -11.38 0.34 -16.47
CA LYS A 267 -11.44 -0.56 -17.61
C LYS A 267 -10.19 -1.45 -17.62
N PRO A 268 -10.33 -2.79 -17.55
CA PRO A 268 -9.19 -3.68 -17.61
C PRO A 268 -8.50 -3.59 -18.98
N SER A 269 -7.17 -3.66 -19.01
CA SER A 269 -6.37 -3.77 -20.23
C SER A 269 -5.80 -5.18 -20.44
N GLY A 270 -5.78 -5.99 -19.38
CA GLY A 270 -5.24 -7.35 -19.39
C GLY A 270 -4.70 -7.79 -18.04
N PHE A 271 -3.61 -8.54 -18.05
CA PHE A 271 -3.00 -9.11 -16.86
C PHE A 271 -1.48 -8.95 -16.87
N GLY A 272 -0.89 -8.80 -15.70
CA GLY A 272 0.50 -9.13 -15.48
C GLY A 272 0.61 -10.61 -15.10
N PHE A 273 1.62 -11.34 -15.59
CA PHE A 273 1.81 -12.75 -15.26
C PHE A 273 3.26 -13.06 -14.90
N THR A 274 3.45 -13.76 -13.79
CA THR A 274 4.72 -14.32 -13.33
C THR A 274 4.57 -15.83 -13.21
N GLY A 275 5.40 -16.57 -13.93
CA GLY A 275 5.38 -18.04 -13.95
C GLY A 275 6.27 -18.57 -15.07
N SER A 276 6.15 -19.87 -15.39
CA SER A 276 6.95 -20.49 -16.46
C SER A 276 6.57 -19.97 -17.85
N ASP A 277 7.51 -20.07 -18.81
CA ASP A 277 7.26 -19.69 -20.20
C ASP A 277 6.11 -20.51 -20.81
N HIS A 278 6.05 -21.80 -20.49
CA HIS A 278 4.95 -22.66 -20.94
C HIS A 278 3.58 -22.18 -20.43
N ALA A 279 3.49 -21.84 -19.14
CA ALA A 279 2.25 -21.30 -18.57
C ALA A 279 1.90 -19.95 -19.20
N ARG A 280 2.89 -19.09 -19.47
CA ARG A 280 2.70 -17.80 -20.15
C ARG A 280 2.08 -17.97 -21.54
N GLU A 281 2.53 -18.94 -22.31
CA GLU A 281 1.93 -19.21 -23.65
C GLU A 281 0.46 -19.68 -23.54
N ILE A 282 0.12 -20.44 -22.51
CA ILE A 282 -1.28 -20.81 -22.25
C ILE A 282 -2.11 -19.56 -21.87
N ILE A 283 -1.60 -18.72 -20.98
CA ILE A 283 -2.28 -17.47 -20.57
C ILE A 283 -2.47 -16.53 -21.76
N LYS A 284 -1.49 -16.40 -22.66
CA LYS A 284 -1.63 -15.61 -23.89
C LYS A 284 -2.77 -16.14 -24.79
N GLN A 285 -2.88 -17.45 -24.94
CA GLN A 285 -3.99 -18.04 -25.71
C GLN A 285 -5.34 -17.74 -25.06
N ILE A 286 -5.45 -17.82 -23.73
CA ILE A 286 -6.68 -17.46 -23.01
C ILE A 286 -6.99 -15.96 -23.21
N ALA A 287 -5.97 -15.10 -23.15
CA ALA A 287 -6.11 -13.65 -23.27
C ALA A 287 -6.69 -13.21 -24.62
N THR A 288 -6.52 -14.00 -25.70
CA THR A 288 -7.17 -13.70 -27.01
C THR A 288 -8.70 -13.65 -26.90
N LEU A 289 -9.29 -14.37 -25.95
CA LEU A 289 -10.73 -14.31 -25.69
C LEU A 289 -11.22 -12.97 -25.14
N LEU A 290 -10.28 -12.17 -24.62
CA LEU A 290 -10.54 -10.86 -24.02
C LEU A 290 -10.28 -9.70 -25.00
N GLU A 291 -9.75 -9.96 -26.19
CA GLU A 291 -9.52 -8.94 -27.23
C GLU A 291 -10.78 -8.14 -27.58
N PRO A 292 -11.99 -8.73 -27.65
CA PRO A 292 -13.21 -7.98 -27.94
C PRO A 292 -13.55 -6.88 -26.92
N ILE A 293 -13.02 -6.98 -25.69
CA ILE A 293 -13.17 -5.97 -24.63
C ILE A 293 -11.89 -5.18 -24.39
N GLU A 294 -10.90 -5.33 -25.27
CA GLU A 294 -9.59 -4.66 -25.22
C GLU A 294 -8.78 -4.98 -23.94
N ALA A 295 -8.94 -6.21 -23.39
CA ALA A 295 -8.28 -6.67 -22.16
C ALA A 295 -7.35 -7.87 -22.40
N GLY A 296 -6.81 -8.01 -23.62
CA GLY A 296 -5.95 -9.13 -24.01
C GLY A 296 -4.45 -8.94 -23.76
N GLU A 297 -4.02 -7.85 -23.14
CA GLU A 297 -2.59 -7.61 -22.85
C GLU A 297 -2.06 -8.58 -21.78
N ILE A 298 -0.88 -9.18 -22.01
CA ILE A 298 -0.16 -9.95 -20.99
C ILE A 298 1.21 -9.30 -20.75
N ALA A 299 1.33 -8.59 -19.65
CA ALA A 299 2.57 -7.96 -19.24
C ALA A 299 3.61 -9.00 -18.75
N PRO A 300 4.91 -8.69 -18.83
CA PRO A 300 6.00 -9.64 -18.55
C PRO A 300 6.07 -10.10 -17.08
N SER A 301 5.47 -9.37 -16.16
CA SER A 301 5.38 -9.75 -14.75
C SER A 301 4.02 -9.34 -14.18
N GLY A 302 3.58 -10.04 -13.15
CA GLY A 302 2.36 -9.75 -12.41
C GLY A 302 2.34 -10.51 -11.11
N GLY A 303 1.41 -10.19 -10.27
CA GLY A 303 1.22 -10.68 -8.92
C GLY A 303 0.43 -9.66 -8.13
N GLY A 304 0.53 -9.72 -6.83
CA GLY A 304 -0.05 -8.78 -5.90
C GLY A 304 0.66 -8.88 -4.55
N ALA A 305 0.30 -8.00 -3.63
CA ALA A 305 0.94 -7.93 -2.33
C ALA A 305 0.56 -9.14 -1.45
N ASP A 306 -0.73 -9.48 -1.39
CA ASP A 306 -1.26 -10.57 -0.56
C ASP A 306 -0.90 -11.96 -1.09
N ILE A 307 -0.80 -12.15 -2.41
CA ILE A 307 -0.34 -13.40 -3.01
C ILE A 307 1.20 -13.51 -3.05
N GLY A 308 1.91 -12.45 -2.74
CA GLY A 308 3.37 -12.41 -2.70
C GLY A 308 4.00 -13.54 -1.86
N PRO A 309 3.53 -13.83 -0.64
CA PRO A 309 4.03 -14.91 0.18
C PRO A 309 3.99 -16.28 -0.52
N ILE A 310 2.86 -16.65 -1.12
CA ILE A 310 2.72 -17.94 -1.81
C ILE A 310 3.46 -17.97 -3.17
N MET A 311 3.62 -16.84 -3.84
CA MET A 311 4.42 -16.75 -5.06
C MET A 311 5.91 -17.03 -4.79
N ARG A 312 6.43 -16.68 -3.60
CA ARG A 312 7.80 -17.00 -3.19
C ARG A 312 8.05 -18.51 -3.06
N GLU A 313 6.99 -19.29 -2.82
CA GLU A 313 7.01 -20.76 -2.80
C GLU A 313 6.85 -21.38 -4.21
N GLY A 314 6.81 -20.54 -5.26
CA GLY A 314 6.75 -20.99 -6.65
C GLY A 314 5.34 -21.08 -7.25
N VAL A 315 4.31 -20.63 -6.56
CA VAL A 315 2.96 -20.51 -7.12
C VAL A 315 2.96 -19.43 -8.20
N PRO A 316 2.50 -19.72 -9.45
CA PRO A 316 2.39 -18.71 -10.49
C PRO A 316 1.44 -17.58 -10.07
N GLY A 317 1.82 -16.33 -10.35
CA GLY A 317 1.05 -15.15 -9.95
C GLY A 317 0.52 -14.34 -11.12
N MET A 318 -0.68 -13.79 -10.97
CA MET A 318 -1.29 -12.82 -11.88
C MET A 318 -1.80 -11.61 -11.12
N GLY A 319 -1.70 -10.43 -11.75
CA GLY A 319 -2.36 -9.21 -11.31
C GLY A 319 -3.26 -8.67 -12.43
N LEU A 320 -4.46 -8.21 -12.08
CA LEU A 320 -5.35 -7.50 -13.02
C LEU A 320 -4.75 -6.12 -13.36
N ARG A 321 -4.95 -5.67 -14.63
CA ARG A 321 -4.42 -4.38 -15.12
C ARG A 321 -5.50 -3.58 -15.82
#